data_3cd89c444db261dddd8ea7b2e88f6414
#
_entry.id   3cd89c444db261dddd8ea7b2e88f6414
#
_cell.length_a   1.000
_cell.length_b   1.000
_cell.length_c   1.000
_cell.angle_alpha   90.00
_cell.angle_beta   90.00
_cell.angle_gamma   90.00
#
_symmetry.space_group_name_H-M   'P 1'
#
loop_
_entity.id
_entity.type
_entity.pdbx_description
1 polymer ?
#
loop_
_entity_poly.entity_id
_entity_poly.type
_entity_poly.pdbx_seq_one_letter_code
_entity_poly.pdbx_strand_id
1 'polypeptide(L)'
;AIPTLEISTSITNGWACTWHPPLLWLGIGCERDTSLNLIQRAVTSALAEAGLAEAAVAGISSIDRKGDERALQELAQLHHWPFRLHTASALDAVPVPTPSKVVAAEMGTGSVAEAAALLSAGPNAQLKLHKRITHANDEERGAITVAIAESMEAHAPQRGELHLIGSGPGDLALLTPEARSALERCPAWVGYGLYLDLLEPL
;
A
#
# COMPACT_ATOMS: atom_id res chain seq x y z
N ALA A 1 24.57 -14.70 -15.07
CA ALA A 1 23.91 -13.39 -14.87
C ALA A 1 23.98 -13.04 -13.40
N ILE A 2 24.33 -11.81 -13.07
CA ILE A 2 24.34 -11.31 -11.69
C ILE A 2 22.88 -11.11 -11.29
N PRO A 3 22.41 -11.69 -10.18
CA PRO A 3 21.06 -11.43 -9.69
C PRO A 3 20.91 -9.93 -9.35
N THR A 4 19.90 -9.29 -9.92
CA THR A 4 19.66 -7.87 -9.73
C THR A 4 18.40 -7.72 -8.89
N LEU A 5 18.44 -6.90 -7.84
CA LEU A 5 17.25 -6.47 -7.10
C LEU A 5 16.78 -5.14 -7.72
N GLU A 6 15.54 -5.13 -8.16
CA GLU A 6 14.84 -3.92 -8.59
C GLU A 6 13.91 -3.41 -7.50
N ILE A 7 13.86 -2.11 -7.30
CA ILE A 7 12.94 -1.46 -6.35
C ILE A 7 11.99 -0.59 -7.18
N SER A 8 10.71 -0.92 -7.20
CA SER A 8 9.74 -0.23 -8.06
C SER A 8 8.32 -0.32 -7.51
N THR A 9 7.52 0.72 -7.76
CA THR A 9 6.06 0.68 -7.57
C THR A 9 5.33 0.16 -8.81
N SER A 10 6.04 0.04 -9.94
CA SER A 10 5.48 -0.41 -11.21
C SER A 10 5.54 -1.93 -11.36
N ILE A 11 4.65 -2.46 -12.21
CA ILE A 11 4.73 -3.85 -12.66
C ILE A 11 6.02 -4.01 -13.48
N THR A 12 6.83 -4.99 -13.11
CA THR A 12 8.09 -5.29 -13.80
C THR A 12 8.00 -6.64 -14.50
N ASN A 13 8.39 -6.66 -15.78
CA ASN A 13 8.45 -7.87 -16.58
C ASN A 13 9.91 -8.28 -16.76
N GLY A 14 10.44 -9.08 -15.84
CA GLY A 14 11.84 -9.48 -15.95
C GLY A 14 12.22 -10.63 -15.01
N TRP A 15 13.47 -11.11 -15.16
CA TRP A 15 14.08 -12.16 -14.33
C TRP A 15 14.69 -11.60 -13.03
N ALA A 16 14.53 -10.31 -12.76
CA ALA A 16 15.02 -9.66 -11.54
C ALA A 16 14.08 -9.93 -10.36
N CYS A 17 14.62 -10.07 -9.17
CA CYS A 17 13.84 -10.02 -7.95
C CYS A 17 13.39 -8.56 -7.77
N THR A 18 12.09 -8.31 -7.74
CA THR A 18 11.56 -6.96 -7.54
C THR A 18 10.98 -6.83 -6.14
N TRP A 19 11.39 -5.78 -5.44
CA TRP A 19 10.75 -5.35 -4.21
C TRP A 19 9.86 -4.13 -4.49
N HIS A 20 8.61 -4.22 -4.05
CA HIS A 20 7.62 -3.17 -4.18
C HIS A 20 7.42 -2.46 -2.82
N PRO A 21 8.06 -1.30 -2.60
CA PRO A 21 7.84 -0.55 -1.37
C PRO A 21 6.39 -0.04 -1.29
N PRO A 22 5.72 -0.08 -0.12
CA PRO A 22 4.35 0.36 0.05
C PRO A 22 4.26 1.90 0.00
N LEU A 23 4.19 2.45 -1.20
CA LEU A 23 4.16 3.88 -1.48
C LEU A 23 2.81 4.36 -2.04
N LEU A 24 1.97 3.44 -2.55
CA LEU A 24 0.76 3.81 -3.28
C LEU A 24 -0.45 3.91 -2.33
N TRP A 25 -1.08 5.06 -2.29
CA TRP A 25 -2.33 5.28 -1.57
C TRP A 25 -3.51 5.35 -2.53
N LEU A 26 -4.48 4.50 -2.31
CA LEU A 26 -5.71 4.45 -3.09
C LEU A 26 -6.76 5.32 -2.41
N GLY A 27 -7.13 6.43 -3.03
CA GLY A 27 -8.28 7.22 -2.60
C GLY A 27 -9.55 6.71 -3.25
N ILE A 28 -10.56 6.41 -2.46
CA ILE A 28 -11.79 5.77 -2.92
C ILE A 28 -13.00 6.62 -2.52
N GLY A 29 -13.81 6.94 -3.52
CA GLY A 29 -15.18 7.42 -3.33
C GLY A 29 -16.16 6.39 -3.89
N CYS A 30 -17.22 6.06 -3.17
CA CYS A 30 -18.22 5.12 -3.66
C CYS A 30 -19.63 5.52 -3.21
N GLU A 31 -20.65 5.00 -3.88
CA GLU A 31 -22.03 5.06 -3.41
C GLU A 31 -22.22 4.19 -2.17
N ARG A 32 -23.33 4.36 -1.46
CA ARG A 32 -23.69 3.47 -0.35
C ARG A 32 -24.00 2.08 -0.86
N ASP A 33 -23.63 1.08 -0.07
CA ASP A 33 -23.85 -0.33 -0.38
C ASP A 33 -23.26 -0.79 -1.71
N THR A 34 -22.17 -0.16 -2.13
CA THR A 34 -21.38 -0.60 -3.31
C THR A 34 -20.84 -2.00 -3.06
N SER A 35 -21.00 -2.90 -4.04
CA SER A 35 -20.55 -4.29 -3.90
C SER A 35 -19.03 -4.41 -3.83
N LEU A 36 -18.53 -5.35 -3.02
CA LEU A 36 -17.08 -5.61 -2.90
C LEU A 36 -16.45 -5.99 -4.25
N ASN A 37 -17.15 -6.80 -5.06
CA ASN A 37 -16.66 -7.20 -6.39
C ASN A 37 -16.41 -5.99 -7.30
N LEU A 38 -17.31 -5.00 -7.29
CA LEU A 38 -17.10 -3.76 -8.04
C LEU A 38 -15.88 -3.00 -7.54
N ILE A 39 -15.70 -2.91 -6.21
CA ILE A 39 -14.54 -2.22 -5.61
C ILE A 39 -13.24 -2.91 -6.01
N GLN A 40 -13.16 -4.24 -5.88
CA GLN A 40 -11.98 -5.01 -6.28
C GLN A 40 -11.66 -4.85 -7.76
N ARG A 41 -12.66 -4.97 -8.63
CA ARG A 41 -12.51 -4.78 -10.06
C ARG A 41 -12.02 -3.38 -10.41
N ALA A 42 -12.56 -2.35 -9.78
CA ALA A 42 -12.15 -0.97 -10.01
C ALA A 42 -10.71 -0.71 -9.55
N VAL A 43 -10.31 -1.23 -8.39
CA VAL A 43 -8.94 -1.11 -7.88
C VAL A 43 -7.95 -1.84 -8.80
N THR A 44 -8.25 -3.09 -9.17
CA THR A 44 -7.40 -3.87 -10.08
C THR A 44 -7.25 -3.17 -11.43
N SER A 45 -8.35 -2.66 -11.99
CA SER A 45 -8.32 -1.92 -13.27
C SER A 45 -7.52 -0.62 -13.17
N ALA A 46 -7.65 0.11 -12.07
CA ALA A 46 -6.91 1.36 -11.84
C ALA A 46 -5.40 1.12 -11.73
N LEU A 47 -4.99 0.08 -10.98
CA LEU A 47 -3.58 -0.31 -10.87
C LEU A 47 -3.03 -0.76 -12.24
N ALA A 48 -3.76 -1.59 -12.97
CA ALA A 48 -3.35 -2.06 -14.29
C ALA A 48 -3.23 -0.91 -15.31
N GLU A 49 -4.19 0.03 -15.34
CA GLU A 49 -4.14 1.22 -16.21
C GLU A 49 -2.90 2.08 -15.94
N ALA A 50 -2.53 2.21 -14.68
CA ALA A 50 -1.36 2.98 -14.27
C ALA A 50 -0.04 2.19 -14.38
N GLY A 51 -0.08 0.88 -14.71
CA GLY A 51 1.09 0.01 -14.74
C GLY A 51 1.73 -0.21 -13.36
N LEU A 52 0.94 -0.13 -12.27
CA LEU A 52 1.39 -0.18 -10.89
C LEU A 52 1.15 -1.55 -10.26
N ALA A 53 2.09 -1.97 -9.42
CA ALA A 53 2.01 -3.24 -8.72
C ALA A 53 1.11 -3.14 -7.47
N GLU A 54 0.21 -4.09 -7.29
CA GLU A 54 -0.63 -4.17 -6.09
C GLU A 54 0.20 -4.31 -4.81
N ALA A 55 1.34 -5.03 -4.88
CA ALA A 55 2.27 -5.17 -3.77
C ALA A 55 2.89 -3.84 -3.28
N ALA A 56 2.81 -2.77 -4.10
CA ALA A 56 3.25 -1.43 -3.72
C ALA A 56 2.15 -0.60 -3.02
N VAL A 57 0.95 -1.15 -2.83
CA VAL A 57 -0.13 -0.42 -2.17
C VAL A 57 0.15 -0.31 -0.68
N ALA A 58 0.18 0.92 -0.20
CA ALA A 58 0.37 1.29 1.20
C ALA A 58 -0.93 1.25 2.00
N GLY A 59 -2.06 1.49 1.36
CA GLY A 59 -3.36 1.51 2.00
C GLY A 59 -4.44 2.16 1.17
N ILE A 60 -5.66 2.17 1.72
CA ILE A 60 -6.82 2.84 1.13
C ILE A 60 -7.25 4.03 1.98
N SER A 61 -7.91 4.98 1.36
CA SER A 61 -8.40 6.16 2.04
C SER A 61 -9.73 6.67 1.46
N SER A 62 -10.54 7.31 2.30
CA SER A 62 -11.83 7.86 1.91
C SER A 62 -12.23 9.01 2.84
N ILE A 63 -13.44 9.54 2.62
CA ILE A 63 -14.07 10.49 3.53
C ILE A 63 -14.59 9.75 4.79
N ASP A 64 -14.61 10.42 5.94
CA ASP A 64 -15.03 9.88 7.24
C ASP A 64 -16.44 9.26 7.23
N ARG A 65 -17.39 9.85 6.46
CA ARG A 65 -18.74 9.33 6.25
C ARG A 65 -18.81 7.94 5.61
N LYS A 66 -17.68 7.42 5.09
CA LYS A 66 -17.54 6.09 4.49
C LYS A 66 -16.83 5.09 5.40
N GLY A 67 -16.59 5.46 6.66
CA GLY A 67 -15.94 4.59 7.62
C GLY A 67 -16.74 3.35 7.98
N ASP A 68 -18.05 3.41 7.84
CA ASP A 68 -19.01 2.32 8.06
C ASP A 68 -19.34 1.53 6.78
N GLU A 69 -18.73 1.87 5.64
CA GLU A 69 -18.98 1.17 4.38
C GLU A 69 -18.30 -0.22 4.40
N ARG A 70 -19.15 -1.25 4.52
CA ARG A 70 -18.73 -2.63 4.73
C ARG A 70 -17.74 -3.12 3.66
N ALA A 71 -17.99 -2.84 2.40
CA ALA A 71 -17.16 -3.30 1.31
C ALA A 71 -15.75 -2.68 1.32
N LEU A 72 -15.59 -1.44 1.81
CA LEU A 72 -14.26 -0.82 2.01
C LEU A 72 -13.52 -1.44 3.19
N GLN A 73 -14.22 -1.76 4.28
CA GLN A 73 -13.64 -2.45 5.42
C GLN A 73 -13.19 -3.87 5.04
N GLU A 74 -14.01 -4.61 4.29
CA GLU A 74 -13.68 -5.95 3.80
C GLU A 74 -12.48 -5.91 2.84
N LEU A 75 -12.41 -4.95 1.91
CA LEU A 75 -11.23 -4.76 1.04
C LEU A 75 -9.97 -4.52 1.87
N ALA A 76 -10.02 -3.63 2.86
CA ALA A 76 -8.89 -3.32 3.72
C ALA A 76 -8.42 -4.54 4.50
N GLN A 77 -9.35 -5.34 5.05
CA GLN A 77 -9.04 -6.57 5.77
C GLN A 77 -8.43 -7.65 4.86
N LEU A 78 -8.99 -7.84 3.66
CA LEU A 78 -8.55 -8.87 2.71
C LEU A 78 -7.08 -8.67 2.30
N HIS A 79 -6.67 -7.42 2.09
CA HIS A 79 -5.31 -7.08 1.67
C HIS A 79 -4.40 -6.65 2.82
N HIS A 80 -4.88 -6.64 4.06
CA HIS A 80 -4.17 -6.10 5.23
C HIS A 80 -3.74 -4.64 5.04
N TRP A 81 -4.50 -3.87 4.28
CA TRP A 81 -4.25 -2.45 4.04
C TRP A 81 -4.86 -1.59 5.15
N PRO A 82 -4.14 -0.59 5.68
CA PRO A 82 -4.73 0.41 6.54
C PRO A 82 -5.82 1.19 5.80
N PHE A 83 -6.91 1.47 6.47
CA PHE A 83 -8.00 2.29 5.97
C PHE A 83 -8.00 3.64 6.68
N ARG A 84 -7.61 4.71 5.98
CA ARG A 84 -7.57 6.07 6.50
C ARG A 84 -8.83 6.84 6.14
N LEU A 85 -9.35 7.55 7.12
CA LEU A 85 -10.54 8.39 6.97
C LEU A 85 -10.18 9.84 7.18
N HIS A 86 -10.69 10.71 6.32
CA HIS A 86 -10.44 12.14 6.35
C HIS A 86 -11.74 12.91 6.44
N THR A 87 -11.76 14.01 7.18
CA THR A 87 -12.93 14.89 7.25
C THR A 87 -13.14 15.63 5.93
N ALA A 88 -14.37 16.02 5.63
CA ALA A 88 -14.69 16.80 4.43
C ALA A 88 -13.84 18.09 4.35
N SER A 89 -13.63 18.78 5.46
CA SER A 89 -12.81 20.00 5.52
C SER A 89 -11.33 19.75 5.21
N ALA A 90 -10.76 18.61 5.65
CA ALA A 90 -9.40 18.25 5.33
C ALA A 90 -9.23 17.92 3.83
N LEU A 91 -10.21 17.23 3.25
CA LEU A 91 -10.22 16.93 1.81
C LEU A 91 -10.40 18.17 0.94
N ASP A 92 -11.24 19.12 1.36
CA ASP A 92 -11.48 20.37 0.62
C ASP A 92 -10.26 21.29 0.60
N ALA A 93 -9.40 21.19 1.60
CA ALA A 93 -8.14 21.93 1.65
C ALA A 93 -7.06 21.41 0.68
N VAL A 94 -7.25 20.22 0.08
CA VAL A 94 -6.28 19.63 -0.85
C VAL A 94 -6.55 20.13 -2.27
N PRO A 95 -5.59 20.79 -2.94
CA PRO A 95 -5.75 21.17 -4.33
C PRO A 95 -5.77 19.92 -5.23
N VAL A 96 -6.90 19.69 -5.89
CA VAL A 96 -7.10 18.57 -6.81
C VAL A 96 -7.24 19.04 -8.24
N PRO A 97 -6.69 18.31 -9.23
CA PRO A 97 -6.73 18.74 -10.62
C PRO A 97 -8.12 18.59 -11.26
N THR A 98 -8.97 17.69 -10.75
CA THR A 98 -10.28 17.41 -11.34
C THR A 98 -11.43 17.55 -10.33
N PRO A 99 -11.76 18.76 -9.86
CA PRO A 99 -12.86 18.97 -8.94
C PRO A 99 -14.22 18.63 -9.59
N SER A 100 -15.14 18.05 -8.80
CA SER A 100 -16.50 17.71 -9.23
C SER A 100 -17.53 18.57 -8.50
N LYS A 101 -18.34 19.30 -9.25
CA LYS A 101 -19.40 20.15 -8.69
C LYS A 101 -20.48 19.33 -7.96
N VAL A 102 -20.77 18.10 -8.44
CA VAL A 102 -21.76 17.20 -7.84
C VAL A 102 -21.26 16.70 -6.49
N VAL A 103 -20.03 16.23 -6.42
CA VAL A 103 -19.41 15.76 -5.17
C VAL A 103 -19.26 16.92 -4.18
N ALA A 104 -18.96 18.12 -4.65
CA ALA A 104 -18.90 19.32 -3.80
C ALA A 104 -20.26 19.64 -3.14
N ALA A 105 -21.36 19.49 -3.88
CA ALA A 105 -22.68 19.75 -3.35
C ALA A 105 -23.15 18.68 -2.30
N GLU A 106 -22.79 17.43 -2.51
CA GLU A 106 -23.22 16.30 -1.65
C GLU A 106 -22.29 16.04 -0.47
N MET A 107 -20.97 16.16 -0.69
CA MET A 107 -19.95 15.76 0.29
C MET A 107 -19.21 16.94 0.91
N GLY A 108 -19.41 18.15 0.41
CA GLY A 108 -18.70 19.35 0.86
C GLY A 108 -17.21 19.39 0.46
N THR A 109 -16.83 18.65 -0.58
CA THR A 109 -15.46 18.62 -1.12
C THR A 109 -15.48 18.39 -2.62
N GLY A 110 -14.54 19.01 -3.35
CA GLY A 110 -14.48 18.94 -4.80
C GLY A 110 -14.10 17.58 -5.39
N SER A 111 -13.42 16.73 -4.65
CA SER A 111 -13.07 15.35 -5.05
C SER A 111 -12.66 14.53 -3.83
N VAL A 112 -13.41 13.49 -3.50
CA VAL A 112 -13.05 12.60 -2.40
C VAL A 112 -11.83 11.74 -2.78
N ALA A 113 -11.85 11.09 -3.94
CA ALA A 113 -10.84 10.11 -4.30
C ALA A 113 -9.42 10.72 -4.43
N GLU A 114 -9.26 11.77 -5.23
CA GLU A 114 -7.94 12.41 -5.43
C GLU A 114 -7.42 13.06 -4.15
N ALA A 115 -8.30 13.78 -3.42
CA ALA A 115 -7.91 14.44 -2.18
C ALA A 115 -7.52 13.44 -1.09
N ALA A 116 -8.29 12.35 -0.94
CA ALA A 116 -7.98 11.31 0.04
C ALA A 116 -6.68 10.57 -0.28
N ALA A 117 -6.43 10.26 -1.56
CA ALA A 117 -5.17 9.67 -2.00
C ALA A 117 -3.98 10.56 -1.66
N LEU A 118 -4.02 11.85 -2.07
CA LEU A 118 -2.95 12.81 -1.84
C LEU A 118 -2.71 13.06 -0.34
N LEU A 119 -3.77 13.26 0.43
CA LEU A 119 -3.67 13.51 1.86
C LEU A 119 -3.07 12.32 2.62
N SER A 120 -3.42 11.11 2.21
CA SER A 120 -2.87 9.89 2.80
C SER A 120 -1.44 9.61 2.38
N ALA A 121 -1.07 9.95 1.16
CA ALA A 121 0.30 9.82 0.67
C ALA A 121 1.25 10.87 1.29
N GLY A 122 0.69 11.97 1.83
CA GLY A 122 1.47 12.96 2.59
C GLY A 122 2.07 14.08 1.75
N PRO A 123 3.00 14.85 2.33
CA PRO A 123 3.58 16.00 1.66
C PRO A 123 4.38 15.58 0.41
N ASN A 124 4.31 16.42 -0.63
CA ASN A 124 4.96 16.20 -1.93
C ASN A 124 4.50 14.94 -2.67
N ALA A 125 3.37 14.33 -2.27
CA ALA A 125 2.77 13.21 -2.97
C ALA A 125 2.36 13.59 -4.41
N GLN A 126 2.43 12.63 -5.31
CA GLN A 126 2.09 12.81 -6.72
C GLN A 126 0.96 11.87 -7.12
N LEU A 127 -0.05 12.39 -7.84
CA LEU A 127 -1.05 11.55 -8.47
C LEU A 127 -0.42 10.73 -9.60
N LYS A 128 -0.47 9.41 -9.47
CA LYS A 128 -0.08 8.45 -10.53
C LYS A 128 -1.25 8.10 -11.43
N LEU A 129 -2.46 8.15 -10.87
CA LEU A 129 -3.70 8.00 -11.61
C LEU A 129 -4.73 9.02 -11.10
N HIS A 130 -5.22 9.83 -12.01
CA HIS A 130 -6.38 10.68 -11.76
C HIS A 130 -7.62 9.82 -11.55
N LYS A 131 -8.63 10.39 -10.88
CA LYS A 131 -9.86 9.66 -10.59
C LYS A 131 -10.43 8.94 -11.81
N ARG A 132 -10.74 7.66 -11.63
CA ARG A 132 -11.47 6.83 -12.58
C ARG A 132 -12.79 6.41 -11.97
N ILE A 133 -13.86 6.58 -12.73
CA ILE A 133 -15.21 6.17 -12.32
C ILE A 133 -15.47 4.81 -12.95
N THR A 134 -15.95 3.87 -12.15
CA THR A 134 -16.36 2.54 -12.59
C THR A 134 -17.79 2.31 -12.11
N HIS A 135 -18.66 1.95 -13.03
CA HIS A 135 -20.06 1.61 -12.76
C HIS A 135 -20.24 0.11 -12.59
N ALA A 136 -21.27 -0.26 -11.83
CA ALA A 136 -21.70 -1.64 -11.66
C ALA A 136 -22.08 -2.27 -13.02
N ASN A 137 -21.82 -3.56 -13.16
CA ASN A 137 -22.42 -4.42 -14.17
C ASN A 137 -23.69 -5.10 -13.61
N ASP A 138 -24.26 -6.06 -14.35
CA ASP A 138 -25.52 -6.72 -13.98
C ASP A 138 -25.48 -7.50 -12.66
N GLU A 139 -24.28 -7.90 -12.20
CA GLU A 139 -24.04 -8.67 -10.97
C GLU A 139 -23.57 -7.81 -9.81
N GLU A 140 -23.32 -6.54 -10.04
CA GLU A 140 -22.75 -5.60 -9.09
C GLU A 140 -23.75 -4.50 -8.73
N ARG A 141 -23.40 -3.67 -7.75
CA ARG A 141 -24.20 -2.55 -7.30
C ARG A 141 -23.36 -1.33 -7.00
N GLY A 142 -23.90 -0.14 -7.36
CA GLY A 142 -23.32 1.14 -7.05
C GLY A 142 -22.38 1.68 -8.13
N ALA A 143 -21.64 2.71 -7.76
CA ALA A 143 -20.57 3.29 -8.53
C ALA A 143 -19.39 3.61 -7.61
N ILE A 144 -18.19 3.54 -8.15
CA ILE A 144 -16.94 3.78 -7.43
C ILE A 144 -16.02 4.70 -8.23
N THR A 145 -15.30 5.53 -7.52
CA THR A 145 -14.22 6.35 -8.04
C THR A 145 -12.92 5.98 -7.34
N VAL A 146 -11.88 5.69 -8.09
CA VAL A 146 -10.54 5.38 -7.58
C VAL A 146 -9.54 6.38 -8.13
N ALA A 147 -8.65 6.88 -7.28
CA ALA A 147 -7.46 7.64 -7.64
C ALA A 147 -6.24 7.05 -6.92
N ILE A 148 -5.05 7.20 -7.49
CA ILE A 148 -3.82 6.66 -6.92
C ILE A 148 -2.80 7.77 -6.76
N ALA A 149 -2.28 7.94 -5.54
CA ALA A 149 -1.17 8.84 -5.24
C ALA A 149 0.04 8.06 -4.72
N GLU A 150 1.23 8.47 -5.10
CA GLU A 150 2.49 7.93 -4.61
C GLU A 150 3.09 8.83 -3.55
N SER A 151 3.41 8.24 -2.42
CA SER A 151 4.12 8.88 -1.30
C SER A 151 5.61 8.97 -1.60
N MET A 152 6.27 9.98 -1.03
CA MET A 152 7.75 10.05 -1.03
C MET A 152 8.40 9.10 -0.02
N GLU A 153 7.63 8.62 0.96
CA GLU A 153 8.11 7.72 2.01
C GLU A 153 7.23 6.48 2.08
N ALA A 154 7.87 5.31 2.21
CA ALA A 154 7.17 4.05 2.35
C ALA A 154 6.36 4.01 3.66
N HIS A 155 5.12 3.57 3.58
CA HIS A 155 4.28 3.35 4.75
C HIS A 155 4.72 2.08 5.46
N ALA A 156 5.34 2.23 6.61
CA ALA A 156 5.79 1.12 7.44
C ALA A 156 5.26 1.29 8.87
N PRO A 157 4.01 0.89 9.15
CA PRO A 157 3.41 1.00 10.49
C PRO A 157 4.12 0.11 11.51
N GLN A 158 4.70 -0.99 11.04
CA GLN A 158 5.58 -1.87 11.82
C GLN A 158 6.86 -2.03 11.00
N ARG A 159 7.91 -1.37 11.40
CA ARG A 159 9.22 -1.56 10.79
C ARG A 159 9.79 -2.88 11.28
N GLY A 160 10.00 -3.83 10.36
CA GLY A 160 10.90 -4.94 10.58
C GLY A 160 12.35 -4.50 10.44
N GLU A 161 13.25 -5.16 11.15
CA GLU A 161 14.69 -5.02 10.96
C GLU A 161 15.20 -6.25 10.20
N LEU A 162 16.03 -6.02 9.18
CA LEU A 162 16.76 -7.07 8.49
C LEU A 162 18.24 -6.91 8.79
N HIS A 163 18.80 -7.88 9.50
CA HIS A 163 20.21 -7.94 9.79
C HIS A 163 20.90 -8.94 8.86
N LEU A 164 21.87 -8.48 8.08
CA LEU A 164 22.73 -9.34 7.27
C LEU A 164 23.98 -9.66 8.11
N ILE A 165 24.09 -10.92 8.53
CA ILE A 165 25.10 -11.34 9.50
C ILE A 165 26.06 -12.34 8.84
N GLY A 166 27.36 -12.07 8.93
CA GLY A 166 28.38 -13.06 8.67
C GLY A 166 28.65 -13.88 9.92
N SER A 167 28.43 -15.20 9.86
CA SER A 167 28.62 -16.12 11.01
C SER A 167 30.09 -16.51 11.27
N GLY A 168 31.02 -15.95 10.52
CA GLY A 168 32.43 -16.32 10.64
C GLY A 168 32.73 -17.77 10.21
N PRO A 169 33.82 -18.39 10.70
CA PRO A 169 34.24 -19.74 10.31
C PRO A 169 33.47 -20.87 11.01
N GLY A 170 32.44 -20.57 11.78
CA GLY A 170 31.56 -21.55 12.42
C GLY A 170 31.76 -21.72 13.93
N ASP A 171 32.76 -21.06 14.54
CA ASP A 171 32.92 -21.03 15.98
C ASP A 171 32.13 -19.84 16.57
N LEU A 172 31.19 -20.12 17.45
CA LEU A 172 30.34 -19.13 18.13
C LEU A 172 31.15 -18.12 18.96
N ALA A 173 32.34 -18.48 19.41
CA ALA A 173 33.25 -17.60 20.14
C ALA A 173 33.82 -16.48 19.22
N LEU A 174 33.78 -16.66 17.91
CA LEU A 174 34.25 -15.70 16.91
C LEU A 174 33.13 -14.78 16.36
N LEU A 175 31.91 -14.95 16.82
CA LEU A 175 30.84 -13.99 16.52
C LEU A 175 31.13 -12.65 17.21
N THR A 176 30.93 -11.56 16.45
CA THR A 176 30.99 -10.24 17.09
C THR A 176 29.85 -10.04 18.08
N PRO A 177 30.03 -9.21 19.11
CA PRO A 177 28.93 -8.91 20.05
C PRO A 177 27.67 -8.37 19.36
N GLU A 178 27.82 -7.59 18.30
CA GLU A 178 26.72 -7.04 17.50
C GLU A 178 25.96 -8.14 16.75
N ALA A 179 26.69 -9.08 16.12
CA ALA A 179 26.11 -10.21 15.42
C ALA A 179 25.32 -11.10 16.37
N ARG A 180 25.90 -11.43 17.54
CA ARG A 180 25.23 -12.21 18.58
C ARG A 180 23.95 -11.51 19.06
N SER A 181 24.05 -10.23 19.41
CA SER A 181 22.91 -9.44 19.86
C SER A 181 21.78 -9.35 18.82
N ALA A 182 22.11 -9.26 17.52
CA ALA A 182 21.11 -9.28 16.46
C ALA A 182 20.45 -10.65 16.33
N LEU A 183 21.20 -11.76 16.40
CA LEU A 183 20.66 -13.12 16.37
C LEU A 183 19.70 -13.38 17.55
N GLU A 184 20.07 -12.98 18.75
CA GLU A 184 19.25 -13.15 19.95
C GLU A 184 17.94 -12.35 19.92
N ARG A 185 17.92 -11.18 19.25
CA ARG A 185 16.73 -10.34 19.14
C ARG A 185 15.80 -10.70 18.00
N CYS A 186 16.33 -11.31 16.93
CA CYS A 186 15.53 -11.61 15.74
C CYS A 186 14.76 -12.91 15.91
N PRO A 187 13.41 -12.88 15.77
CA PRO A 187 12.57 -14.07 15.95
C PRO A 187 12.65 -15.06 14.77
N ALA A 188 13.25 -14.67 13.65
CA ALA A 188 13.37 -15.48 12.46
C ALA A 188 14.78 -15.37 11.87
N TRP A 189 15.38 -16.53 11.60
CA TRP A 189 16.67 -16.64 10.93
C TRP A 189 16.49 -17.30 9.57
N VAL A 190 17.11 -16.75 8.55
CA VAL A 190 17.08 -17.28 7.18
C VAL A 190 18.52 -17.44 6.70
N GLY A 191 18.89 -18.64 6.28
CA GLY A 191 20.23 -18.94 5.83
C GLY A 191 20.35 -20.34 5.26
N TYR A 192 21.58 -20.70 4.85
CA TYR A 192 21.89 -22.07 4.47
C TYR A 192 21.90 -22.97 5.70
N GLY A 193 21.25 -24.16 5.61
CA GLY A 193 21.00 -25.05 6.74
C GLY A 193 22.24 -25.31 7.61
N LEU A 194 23.39 -25.60 7.01
CA LEU A 194 24.65 -25.82 7.73
C LEU A 194 25.02 -24.66 8.68
N TYR A 195 24.79 -23.42 8.26
CA TYR A 195 25.08 -22.25 9.09
C TYR A 195 24.03 -22.04 10.18
N LEU A 196 22.76 -22.40 9.90
CA LEU A 196 21.70 -22.36 10.90
C LEU A 196 21.96 -23.38 11.99
N ASP A 197 22.39 -24.60 11.62
CA ASP A 197 22.73 -25.67 12.57
C ASP A 197 23.89 -25.27 13.51
N LEU A 198 24.89 -24.54 12.98
CA LEU A 198 26.02 -24.01 13.77
C LEU A 198 25.59 -22.92 14.76
N LEU A 199 24.48 -22.21 14.50
CA LEU A 199 23.96 -21.15 15.36
C LEU A 199 22.92 -21.64 16.35
N GLU A 200 22.41 -22.88 16.22
CA GLU A 200 21.36 -23.45 17.06
C GLU A 200 21.63 -23.31 18.58
N PRO A 201 22.90 -23.39 19.09
CA PRO A 201 23.17 -23.24 20.52
C PRO A 201 23.05 -21.81 21.07
N LEU A 202 22.71 -20.80 20.24
CA LEU A 202 22.47 -19.40 20.69
C LEU A 202 21.09 -19.22 21.23
#